data_bcbd50c4609366181123905eccec2fa3
#
_entry.id   bcbd50c4609366181123905eccec2fa3
#
_cell.length_a   1.000
_cell.length_b   1.000
_cell.length_c   1.000
_cell.angle_alpha   90.00
_cell.angle_beta   90.00
_cell.angle_gamma   90.00
#
_symmetry.space_group_name_H-M   'P 1'
#
loop_
_entity.id
_entity.type
_entity.pdbx_description
1 polymer ?
#
loop_
_entity_poly.entity_id
_entity_poly.type
_entity_poly.pdbx_seq_one_letter_code
_entity_poly.pdbx_strand_id
1 'polypeptide(L)'
;MSLPSVYIPAIELRAFAKSYRAGWTGRRIHAVQALTLRLAPGQVLGLFGPNGSGKSTTLKALAGLLAPSAGDCRVFGHTAGTDAARALTGYLPESPRFAPHLTGREFLFYSAGLSSITGKPATQRVAEMLAWCGLDDASEQRMATYSKGMMQRIGLAQAMLHDPALVLLDEPSSGLDPQGRTALNALIRDLAARGQAVVFSSHLQDEATALCDRIAVLGEGRLLAEGPPAELLGAETVAAPRPARLEKLYLGKMCEHE
;
A
#
# COMPACT_ATOMS: atom_id res chain seq x y z
N MET A 1 33.85 15.01 -3.68
CA MET A 1 32.44 15.40 -3.93
C MET A 1 31.84 14.38 -4.88
N SER A 2 31.14 13.35 -4.40
CA SER A 2 30.43 12.42 -5.27
C SER A 2 29.17 13.13 -5.75
N LEU A 3 28.96 13.14 -7.06
CA LEU A 3 27.72 13.62 -7.67
C LEU A 3 26.55 12.86 -7.03
N PRO A 4 25.44 13.52 -6.69
CA PRO A 4 24.27 12.81 -6.21
C PRO A 4 23.84 11.85 -7.32
N SER A 5 23.81 10.55 -7.04
CA SER A 5 23.27 9.57 -7.97
C SER A 5 21.83 9.95 -8.24
N VAL A 6 21.54 10.38 -9.46
CA VAL A 6 20.16 10.69 -9.91
C VAL A 6 19.44 9.34 -10.04
N TYR A 7 18.84 8.87 -8.94
CA TYR A 7 17.98 7.69 -9.00
C TYR A 7 16.57 8.08 -9.42
N ILE A 8 15.92 7.21 -10.16
CA ILE A 8 14.50 7.37 -10.47
C ILE A 8 13.71 6.90 -9.24
N PRO A 9 12.91 7.78 -8.60
CA PRO A 9 12.12 7.39 -7.43
C PRO A 9 11.09 6.32 -7.79
N ALA A 10 10.83 5.40 -6.85
CA ALA A 10 9.79 4.38 -7.00
C ALA A 10 8.40 5.02 -7.10
N ILE A 11 8.14 6.06 -6.30
CA ILE A 11 6.99 6.93 -6.46
C ILE A 11 7.40 8.39 -6.41
N GLU A 12 6.70 9.22 -7.18
CA GLU A 12 6.83 10.67 -7.14
C GLU A 12 5.44 11.30 -7.30
N LEU A 13 5.02 12.03 -6.27
CA LEU A 13 3.84 12.90 -6.28
C LEU A 13 4.33 14.34 -6.26
N ARG A 14 3.86 15.16 -7.23
CA ARG A 14 4.19 16.58 -7.33
C ARG A 14 2.90 17.39 -7.27
N ALA A 15 2.66 18.06 -6.14
CA ALA A 15 1.45 18.83 -5.90
C ALA A 15 0.17 18.04 -6.29
N PHE A 16 0.18 16.72 -6.03
CA PHE A 16 -0.93 15.84 -6.37
C PHE A 16 -2.18 16.25 -5.64
N ALA A 17 -3.26 16.45 -6.37
CA ALA A 17 -4.57 16.78 -5.81
C ALA A 17 -5.66 15.91 -6.43
N LYS A 18 -6.63 15.52 -5.59
CA LYS A 18 -7.83 14.80 -6.02
C LYS A 18 -9.06 15.39 -5.37
N SER A 19 -10.03 15.76 -6.19
CA SER A 19 -11.35 16.19 -5.75
C SER A 19 -12.44 15.35 -6.41
N TYR A 20 -13.52 15.14 -5.67
CA TYR A 20 -14.73 14.48 -6.13
C TYR A 20 -15.89 15.46 -6.14
N ARG A 21 -16.84 15.27 -7.03
CA ARG A 21 -18.13 15.98 -6.97
C ARG A 21 -19.09 15.16 -6.11
N ALA A 22 -19.58 15.72 -5.02
CA ALA A 22 -20.53 15.07 -4.14
C ALA A 22 -21.95 15.29 -4.63
N GLY A 23 -22.62 14.19 -4.96
CA GLY A 23 -24.05 14.13 -5.22
C GLY A 23 -24.61 15.20 -6.18
N TRP A 24 -25.91 15.45 -6.06
CA TRP A 24 -26.68 16.39 -6.90
C TRP A 24 -26.35 17.87 -6.61
N THR A 25 -25.75 18.18 -5.46
CA THR A 25 -25.42 19.57 -5.07
C THR A 25 -24.17 20.12 -5.77
N GLY A 26 -23.42 19.29 -6.48
CA GLY A 26 -22.20 19.70 -7.18
C GLY A 26 -21.05 20.14 -6.24
N ARG A 27 -21.20 20.01 -4.91
CA ARG A 27 -20.15 20.36 -3.93
C ARG A 27 -18.89 19.55 -4.22
N ARG A 28 -17.75 20.23 -4.27
CA ARG A 28 -16.44 19.54 -4.40
C ARG A 28 -15.95 19.11 -3.02
N ILE A 29 -15.55 17.84 -2.92
CA ILE A 29 -14.85 17.30 -1.77
C ILE A 29 -13.39 17.15 -2.18
N HIS A 30 -12.48 17.82 -1.51
CA HIS A 30 -11.04 17.75 -1.74
C HIS A 30 -10.48 16.59 -0.91
N ALA A 31 -10.31 15.44 -1.54
CA ALA A 31 -9.80 14.23 -0.87
C ALA A 31 -8.28 14.28 -0.66
N VAL A 32 -7.53 14.93 -1.57
CA VAL A 32 -6.09 15.19 -1.44
C VAL A 32 -5.79 16.58 -1.99
N GLN A 33 -4.93 17.34 -1.30
CA GLN A 33 -4.62 18.74 -1.60
C GLN A 33 -3.10 18.92 -1.72
N ALA A 34 -2.62 19.12 -2.96
CA ALA A 34 -1.23 19.46 -3.27
C ALA A 34 -0.17 18.57 -2.58
N LEU A 35 -0.43 17.27 -2.45
CA LEU A 35 0.49 16.31 -1.82
C LEU A 35 1.77 16.19 -2.67
N THR A 36 2.92 16.46 -2.06
CA THR A 36 4.24 16.23 -2.64
C THR A 36 4.97 15.21 -1.80
N LEU A 37 5.37 14.08 -2.39
CA LEU A 37 5.97 12.94 -1.71
C LEU A 37 6.86 12.15 -2.67
N ARG A 38 7.98 11.60 -2.16
CA ARG A 38 8.87 10.73 -2.92
C ARG A 38 9.30 9.53 -2.09
N LEU A 39 9.47 8.40 -2.76
CA LEU A 39 10.02 7.19 -2.16
C LEU A 39 11.12 6.64 -3.06
N ALA A 40 12.24 6.25 -2.47
CA ALA A 40 13.31 5.55 -3.19
C ALA A 40 12.93 4.09 -3.47
N PRO A 41 13.53 3.45 -4.50
CA PRO A 41 13.41 2.00 -4.68
C PRO A 41 13.85 1.24 -3.42
N GLY A 42 13.19 0.13 -3.12
CA GLY A 42 13.51 -0.75 -1.99
C GLY A 42 13.16 -0.20 -0.60
N GLN A 43 12.52 0.96 -0.50
CA GLN A 43 12.06 1.53 0.77
C GLN A 43 10.60 1.20 1.07
N VAL A 44 10.28 1.17 2.36
CA VAL A 44 8.91 1.03 2.87
C VAL A 44 8.39 2.37 3.38
N LEU A 45 7.30 2.85 2.81
CA LEU A 45 6.58 4.06 3.22
C LEU A 45 5.22 3.70 3.83
N GLY A 46 4.99 4.12 5.06
CA GLY A 46 3.66 4.08 5.67
C GLY A 46 2.90 5.39 5.49
N LEU A 47 1.67 5.33 4.99
CA LEU A 47 0.73 6.45 4.97
C LEU A 47 -0.18 6.35 6.19
N PHE A 48 -0.04 7.27 7.13
CA PHE A 48 -0.80 7.29 8.38
C PHE A 48 -1.79 8.45 8.40
N GLY A 49 -2.89 8.29 9.10
CA GLY A 49 -3.90 9.34 9.23
C GLY A 49 -5.29 8.80 9.54
N PRO A 50 -6.23 9.64 10.02
CA PRO A 50 -7.60 9.25 10.27
C PRO A 50 -8.32 8.83 8.97
N ASN A 51 -9.50 8.24 9.13
CA ASN A 51 -10.36 7.93 7.99
C ASN A 51 -10.74 9.22 7.25
N GLY A 52 -10.67 9.17 5.91
CA GLY A 52 -10.92 10.35 5.08
C GLY A 52 -9.72 11.27 4.88
N SER A 53 -8.54 10.99 5.47
CA SER A 53 -7.34 11.83 5.30
C SER A 53 -6.69 11.77 3.91
N GLY A 54 -7.17 10.90 3.01
CA GLY A 54 -6.66 10.80 1.62
C GLY A 54 -5.75 9.61 1.35
N LYS A 55 -5.45 8.72 2.32
CA LYS A 55 -4.57 7.55 2.18
C LYS A 55 -4.95 6.66 0.99
N SER A 56 -6.15 6.08 1.02
CA SER A 56 -6.65 5.19 -0.05
C SER A 56 -6.78 5.91 -1.39
N THR A 57 -7.10 7.21 -1.40
CA THR A 57 -7.13 8.02 -2.62
C THR A 57 -5.74 8.14 -3.24
N THR A 58 -4.72 8.34 -2.42
CA THR A 58 -3.32 8.40 -2.84
C THR A 58 -2.85 7.06 -3.40
N LEU A 59 -3.12 5.94 -2.68
CA LEU A 59 -2.77 4.60 -3.15
C LEU A 59 -3.47 4.26 -4.48
N LYS A 60 -4.77 4.56 -4.61
CA LYS A 60 -5.52 4.34 -5.86
C LYS A 60 -5.00 5.18 -7.03
N ALA A 61 -4.53 6.40 -6.76
CA ALA A 61 -3.90 7.22 -7.80
C ALA A 61 -2.56 6.62 -8.25
N LEU A 62 -1.71 6.17 -7.34
CA LEU A 62 -0.46 5.47 -7.64
C LEU A 62 -0.71 4.16 -8.42
N ALA A 63 -1.76 3.40 -8.04
CA ALA A 63 -2.18 2.20 -8.77
C ALA A 63 -2.79 2.48 -10.16
N GLY A 64 -2.97 3.78 -10.52
CA GLY A 64 -3.57 4.17 -11.79
C GLY A 64 -5.08 3.92 -11.88
N LEU A 65 -5.75 3.71 -10.75
CA LEU A 65 -7.21 3.55 -10.65
C LEU A 65 -7.96 4.88 -10.60
N LEU A 66 -7.25 5.96 -10.29
CA LEU A 66 -7.78 7.33 -10.22
C LEU A 66 -6.83 8.30 -10.91
N ALA A 67 -7.33 9.09 -11.84
CA ALA A 67 -6.58 10.19 -12.42
C ALA A 67 -6.49 11.37 -11.44
N PRO A 68 -5.34 12.08 -11.34
CA PRO A 68 -5.22 13.34 -10.63
C PRO A 68 -6.25 14.38 -11.09
N SER A 69 -6.73 15.24 -10.18
CA SER A 69 -7.46 16.44 -10.54
C SER A 69 -6.52 17.61 -10.84
N ALA A 70 -5.33 17.60 -10.23
CA ALA A 70 -4.20 18.50 -10.50
C ALA A 70 -2.90 17.86 -10.02
N GLY A 71 -1.76 18.40 -10.47
CA GLY A 71 -0.45 17.87 -10.14
C GLY A 71 -0.10 16.62 -10.94
N ASP A 72 0.96 15.92 -10.49
CA ASP A 72 1.53 14.77 -11.20
C ASP A 72 1.69 13.58 -10.25
N CYS A 73 1.52 12.36 -10.79
CA CYS A 73 1.64 11.10 -10.07
C CYS A 73 2.45 10.13 -10.95
N ARG A 74 3.63 9.71 -10.48
CA ARG A 74 4.54 8.84 -11.22
C ARG A 74 4.98 7.64 -10.42
N VAL A 75 5.20 6.54 -11.13
CA VAL A 75 5.78 5.29 -10.66
C VAL A 75 7.00 4.97 -11.51
N PHE A 76 8.19 4.92 -10.92
CA PHE A 76 9.47 4.73 -11.61
C PHE A 76 9.61 5.63 -12.85
N GLY A 77 9.21 6.91 -12.73
CA GLY A 77 9.25 7.91 -13.81
C GLY A 77 8.09 7.84 -14.81
N HIS A 78 7.31 6.76 -14.84
CA HIS A 78 6.13 6.61 -15.70
C HIS A 78 4.90 7.26 -15.06
N THR A 79 4.07 7.91 -15.86
CA THR A 79 2.78 8.44 -15.37
C THR A 79 1.91 7.30 -14.85
N ALA A 80 1.41 7.41 -13.62
CA ALA A 80 0.55 6.40 -13.01
C ALA A 80 -0.67 6.11 -13.90
N GLY A 81 -1.03 4.82 -14.03
CA GLY A 81 -2.12 4.38 -14.88
C GLY A 81 -1.72 4.06 -16.34
N THR A 82 -0.50 4.35 -16.78
CA THR A 82 0.03 3.83 -18.04
C THR A 82 0.37 2.34 -17.92
N ASP A 83 0.42 1.62 -19.03
CA ASP A 83 0.76 0.19 -19.02
C ASP A 83 2.15 -0.07 -18.45
N ALA A 84 3.12 0.82 -18.73
CA ALA A 84 4.46 0.75 -18.14
C ALA A 84 4.44 0.90 -16.63
N ALA A 85 3.64 1.83 -16.07
CA ALA A 85 3.49 1.98 -14.63
C ALA A 85 2.77 0.78 -13.99
N ARG A 86 1.71 0.26 -14.65
CA ARG A 86 0.95 -0.91 -14.17
C ARG A 86 1.80 -2.17 -14.12
N ALA A 87 2.65 -2.39 -15.14
CA ALA A 87 3.57 -3.53 -15.16
C ALA A 87 4.56 -3.55 -13.98
N LEU A 88 4.82 -2.38 -13.39
CA LEU A 88 5.71 -2.22 -12.24
C LEU A 88 4.97 -2.20 -10.88
N THR A 89 3.62 -2.26 -10.88
CA THR A 89 2.82 -1.99 -9.69
C THR A 89 1.92 -3.16 -9.33
N GLY A 90 2.07 -3.71 -8.12
CA GLY A 90 1.09 -4.58 -7.47
C GLY A 90 0.19 -3.78 -6.52
N TYR A 91 -1.09 -4.10 -6.45
CA TYR A 91 -2.03 -3.39 -5.58
C TYR A 91 -2.95 -4.37 -4.83
N LEU A 92 -3.00 -4.23 -3.51
CA LEU A 92 -3.94 -4.90 -2.62
C LEU A 92 -4.91 -3.87 -2.03
N PRO A 93 -6.21 -3.91 -2.35
CA PRO A 93 -7.21 -3.04 -1.73
C PRO A 93 -7.52 -3.47 -0.29
N GLU A 94 -8.07 -2.56 0.53
CA GLU A 94 -8.50 -2.81 1.92
C GLU A 94 -9.42 -4.02 2.06
N SER A 95 -10.38 -4.14 1.14
CA SER A 95 -11.38 -5.22 1.13
C SER A 95 -11.35 -5.91 -0.22
N PRO A 96 -10.40 -6.84 -0.44
CA PRO A 96 -10.35 -7.57 -1.69
C PRO A 96 -11.60 -8.43 -1.85
N ARG A 97 -12.25 -8.33 -3.02
CA ARG A 97 -13.43 -9.13 -3.36
C ARG A 97 -13.06 -10.07 -4.49
N PHE A 98 -13.02 -11.34 -4.17
CA PHE A 98 -12.68 -12.38 -5.11
C PHE A 98 -13.90 -13.26 -5.41
N ALA A 99 -13.84 -14.04 -6.49
CA ALA A 99 -14.88 -14.97 -6.87
C ALA A 99 -14.98 -16.11 -5.83
N PRO A 100 -16.04 -16.21 -5.03
CA PRO A 100 -16.10 -17.13 -3.88
C PRO A 100 -16.15 -18.60 -4.28
N HIS A 101 -16.50 -18.89 -5.52
CA HIS A 101 -16.59 -20.24 -6.08
C HIS A 101 -15.26 -20.81 -6.57
N LEU A 102 -14.25 -19.96 -6.78
CA LEU A 102 -12.90 -20.40 -7.16
C LEU A 102 -12.12 -20.90 -5.93
N THR A 103 -11.21 -21.83 -6.17
CA THR A 103 -10.16 -22.17 -5.21
C THR A 103 -9.06 -21.11 -5.24
N GLY A 104 -8.21 -21.06 -4.20
CA GLY A 104 -7.07 -20.12 -4.17
C GLY A 104 -6.14 -20.33 -5.36
N ARG A 105 -5.90 -21.58 -5.74
CA ARG A 105 -5.08 -21.94 -6.91
C ARG A 105 -5.71 -21.48 -8.23
N GLU A 106 -7.00 -21.78 -8.44
CA GLU A 106 -7.73 -21.34 -9.65
C GLU A 106 -7.73 -19.82 -9.77
N PHE A 107 -7.93 -19.11 -8.66
CA PHE A 107 -7.90 -17.65 -8.62
C PHE A 107 -6.53 -17.09 -9.03
N LEU A 108 -5.43 -17.66 -8.52
CA LEU A 108 -4.09 -17.21 -8.92
C LEU A 108 -3.78 -17.56 -10.37
N PHE A 109 -4.20 -18.72 -10.89
CA PHE A 109 -4.07 -19.04 -12.32
C PHE A 109 -4.84 -18.06 -13.20
N TYR A 110 -6.08 -17.72 -12.83
CA TYR A 110 -6.88 -16.70 -13.53
C TYR A 110 -6.15 -15.35 -13.54
N SER A 111 -5.63 -14.94 -12.39
CA SER A 111 -4.90 -13.68 -12.25
C SER A 111 -3.57 -13.66 -13.00
N ALA A 112 -2.85 -14.78 -13.06
CA ALA A 112 -1.64 -14.94 -13.86
C ALA A 112 -1.96 -14.76 -15.35
N GLY A 113 -3.06 -15.34 -15.84
CA GLY A 113 -3.53 -15.16 -17.20
C GLY A 113 -3.81 -13.70 -17.55
N LEU A 114 -4.42 -12.93 -16.64
CA LEU A 114 -4.64 -11.49 -16.81
C LEU A 114 -3.32 -10.70 -16.89
N SER A 115 -2.25 -11.21 -16.26
CA SER A 115 -0.90 -10.64 -16.32
C SER A 115 -0.08 -11.22 -17.49
N SER A 116 -0.71 -11.92 -18.42
CA SER A 116 -0.06 -12.58 -19.58
C SER A 116 0.98 -13.66 -19.20
N ILE A 117 0.91 -14.18 -17.98
CA ILE A 117 1.72 -15.30 -17.51
C ILE A 117 0.94 -16.57 -17.77
N THR A 118 1.42 -17.43 -18.69
CA THR A 118 0.71 -18.63 -19.14
C THR A 118 1.61 -19.88 -19.17
N GLY A 119 1.01 -21.07 -19.28
CA GLY A 119 1.74 -22.32 -19.42
C GLY A 119 2.59 -22.70 -18.20
N LYS A 120 3.77 -23.29 -18.44
CA LYS A 120 4.69 -23.71 -17.37
C LYS A 120 5.11 -22.57 -16.43
N PRO A 121 5.45 -21.34 -16.91
CA PRO A 121 5.71 -20.18 -16.03
C PRO A 121 4.56 -19.86 -15.08
N ALA A 122 3.30 -19.94 -15.53
CA ALA A 122 2.15 -19.72 -14.65
C ALA A 122 2.07 -20.78 -13.55
N THR A 123 2.26 -22.07 -13.89
CA THR A 123 2.22 -23.17 -12.92
C THR A 123 3.27 -22.97 -11.83
N GLN A 124 4.50 -22.67 -12.23
CA GLN A 124 5.59 -22.42 -11.30
C GLN A 124 5.31 -21.20 -10.42
N ARG A 125 4.92 -20.08 -11.04
CA ARG A 125 4.69 -18.82 -10.31
C ARG A 125 3.53 -18.91 -9.34
N VAL A 126 2.44 -19.59 -9.70
CA VAL A 126 1.30 -19.82 -8.81
C VAL A 126 1.72 -20.68 -7.60
N ALA A 127 2.49 -21.74 -7.80
CA ALA A 127 3.01 -22.55 -6.71
C ALA A 127 3.92 -21.74 -5.78
N GLU A 128 4.85 -20.95 -6.34
CA GLU A 128 5.72 -20.06 -5.57
C GLU A 128 4.93 -19.08 -4.72
N MET A 129 3.89 -18.47 -5.28
CA MET A 129 3.07 -17.48 -4.56
C MET A 129 2.21 -18.11 -3.46
N LEU A 130 1.67 -19.30 -3.68
CA LEU A 130 0.94 -20.05 -2.65
C LEU A 130 1.87 -20.42 -1.48
N ALA A 131 3.06 -20.94 -1.77
CA ALA A 131 4.07 -21.25 -0.76
C ALA A 131 4.49 -20.00 0.01
N TRP A 132 4.81 -18.92 -0.71
CA TRP A 132 5.24 -17.66 -0.12
C TRP A 132 4.21 -17.07 0.85
N CYS A 133 2.93 -17.12 0.51
CA CYS A 133 1.88 -16.60 1.38
C CYS A 133 1.34 -17.64 2.39
N GLY A 134 1.92 -18.86 2.44
CA GLY A 134 1.55 -19.92 3.38
C GLY A 134 0.11 -20.41 3.20
N LEU A 135 -0.29 -20.64 1.94
CA LEU A 135 -1.62 -21.12 1.56
C LEU A 135 -1.60 -22.41 0.75
N ASP A 136 -0.47 -23.16 0.75
CA ASP A 136 -0.35 -24.43 0.02
C ASP A 136 -1.44 -25.42 0.42
N ASP A 137 -1.60 -25.68 1.72
CA ASP A 137 -2.58 -26.63 2.26
C ASP A 137 -4.03 -26.21 2.02
N ALA A 138 -4.28 -24.92 1.84
CA ALA A 138 -5.60 -24.35 1.59
C ALA A 138 -5.84 -24.04 0.10
N SER A 139 -4.86 -24.28 -0.77
CA SER A 139 -4.89 -23.86 -2.16
C SER A 139 -6.07 -24.43 -2.96
N GLU A 140 -6.53 -25.63 -2.62
CA GLU A 140 -7.68 -26.32 -3.25
C GLU A 140 -9.02 -26.05 -2.55
N GLN A 141 -9.01 -25.30 -1.44
CA GLN A 141 -10.25 -24.90 -0.78
C GLN A 141 -10.89 -23.72 -1.51
N ARG A 142 -12.21 -23.68 -1.55
CA ARG A 142 -12.94 -22.55 -2.14
C ARG A 142 -12.71 -21.28 -1.33
N MET A 143 -12.50 -20.17 -2.01
CA MET A 143 -12.27 -18.88 -1.37
C MET A 143 -13.43 -18.40 -0.49
N ALA A 144 -14.64 -18.92 -0.73
CA ALA A 144 -15.79 -18.71 0.17
C ALA A 144 -15.52 -19.14 1.63
N THR A 145 -14.60 -20.09 1.85
CA THR A 145 -14.25 -20.62 3.18
C THR A 145 -12.99 -19.96 3.78
N TYR A 146 -12.37 -19.05 3.05
CA TYR A 146 -11.15 -18.39 3.53
C TYR A 146 -11.48 -17.43 4.67
N SER A 147 -10.63 -17.45 5.71
CA SER A 147 -10.63 -16.40 6.73
C SER A 147 -10.20 -15.05 6.13
N LYS A 148 -10.47 -13.96 6.84
CA LYS A 148 -10.03 -12.63 6.41
C LYS A 148 -8.51 -12.58 6.19
N GLY A 149 -7.72 -13.20 7.07
CA GLY A 149 -6.27 -13.26 6.92
C GLY A 149 -5.83 -14.09 5.70
N MET A 150 -6.52 -15.19 5.38
CA MET A 150 -6.27 -15.95 4.15
C MET A 150 -6.60 -15.11 2.91
N MET A 151 -7.71 -14.35 2.95
CA MET A 151 -8.10 -13.45 1.86
C MET A 151 -7.07 -12.33 1.63
N GLN A 152 -6.52 -11.76 2.69
CA GLN A 152 -5.45 -10.74 2.57
C GLN A 152 -4.17 -11.36 1.99
N ARG A 153 -3.77 -12.54 2.46
CA ARG A 153 -2.56 -13.22 1.97
C ARG A 153 -2.67 -13.65 0.51
N ILE A 154 -3.81 -14.20 0.08
CA ILE A 154 -4.02 -14.56 -1.33
C ILE A 154 -4.09 -13.31 -2.22
N GLY A 155 -4.65 -12.20 -1.73
CA GLY A 155 -4.66 -10.91 -2.43
C GLY A 155 -3.27 -10.33 -2.59
N LEU A 156 -2.42 -10.48 -1.57
CA LEU A 156 -1.02 -10.09 -1.66
C LEU A 156 -0.26 -10.97 -2.67
N ALA A 157 -0.50 -12.29 -2.65
CA ALA A 157 0.05 -13.22 -3.65
C ALA A 157 -0.37 -12.83 -5.08
N GLN A 158 -1.64 -12.46 -5.28
CA GLN A 158 -2.15 -11.95 -6.57
C GLN A 158 -1.43 -10.67 -6.99
N ALA A 159 -1.25 -9.72 -6.09
CA ALA A 159 -0.54 -8.47 -6.38
C ALA A 159 0.93 -8.71 -6.78
N MET A 160 1.53 -9.82 -6.34
CA MET A 160 2.92 -10.19 -6.58
C MET A 160 3.15 -11.12 -7.79
N LEU A 161 2.10 -11.59 -8.46
CA LEU A 161 2.22 -12.57 -9.55
C LEU A 161 3.19 -12.14 -10.67
N HIS A 162 3.13 -10.89 -11.08
CA HIS A 162 3.94 -10.33 -12.16
C HIS A 162 5.27 -9.71 -11.70
N ASP A 163 5.68 -10.00 -10.46
CA ASP A 163 6.93 -9.52 -9.84
C ASP A 163 7.12 -8.00 -9.92
N PRO A 164 6.18 -7.21 -9.36
CA PRO A 164 6.21 -5.75 -9.44
C PRO A 164 7.37 -5.17 -8.63
N ALA A 165 7.92 -4.04 -9.09
CA ALA A 165 8.94 -3.28 -8.37
C ALA A 165 8.33 -2.39 -7.25
N LEU A 166 7.01 -2.09 -7.33
CA LEU A 166 6.25 -1.33 -6.34
C LEU A 166 5.04 -2.14 -5.87
N VAL A 167 4.85 -2.23 -4.56
CA VAL A 167 3.68 -2.88 -3.94
C VAL A 167 2.90 -1.86 -3.12
N LEU A 168 1.63 -1.71 -3.44
CA LEU A 168 0.70 -0.78 -2.80
C LEU A 168 -0.33 -1.58 -1.98
N LEU A 169 -0.45 -1.29 -0.68
CA LEU A 169 -1.32 -2.04 0.23
C LEU A 169 -2.24 -1.06 0.98
N ASP A 170 -3.54 -1.19 0.78
CA ASP A 170 -4.53 -0.32 1.42
C ASP A 170 -5.09 -0.99 2.67
N GLU A 171 -4.72 -0.48 3.87
CA GLU A 171 -5.09 -1.01 5.20
C GLU A 171 -4.95 -2.55 5.30
N PRO A 172 -3.79 -3.14 4.93
CA PRO A 172 -3.67 -4.59 4.73
C PRO A 172 -3.90 -5.42 5.99
N SER A 173 -3.65 -4.86 7.18
CA SER A 173 -3.81 -5.50 8.49
C SER A 173 -5.18 -5.26 9.14
N SER A 174 -6.05 -4.47 8.50
CA SER A 174 -7.36 -4.12 9.07
C SER A 174 -8.22 -5.34 9.38
N GLY A 175 -8.63 -5.46 10.64
CA GLY A 175 -9.50 -6.54 11.14
C GLY A 175 -8.86 -7.93 11.13
N LEU A 176 -7.52 -8.01 11.08
CA LEU A 176 -6.79 -9.24 11.35
C LEU A 176 -6.59 -9.42 12.86
N ASP A 177 -6.55 -10.67 13.28
CA ASP A 177 -6.09 -11.05 14.62
C ASP A 177 -4.56 -10.81 14.77
N PRO A 178 -3.99 -10.87 15.97
CA PRO A 178 -2.57 -10.64 16.18
C PRO A 178 -1.66 -11.58 15.39
N GLN A 179 -2.06 -12.86 15.21
CA GLN A 179 -1.27 -13.84 14.43
C GLN A 179 -1.30 -13.50 12.95
N GLY A 180 -2.47 -13.17 12.41
CA GLY A 180 -2.63 -12.74 11.01
C GLY A 180 -1.82 -11.49 10.70
N ARG A 181 -1.79 -10.51 11.61
CA ARG A 181 -0.95 -9.30 11.48
C ARG A 181 0.53 -9.64 11.46
N THR A 182 0.99 -10.50 12.39
CA THR A 182 2.40 -10.93 12.43
C THR A 182 2.81 -11.60 11.13
N ALA A 183 1.99 -12.52 10.60
CA ALA A 183 2.24 -13.19 9.34
C ALA A 183 2.30 -12.20 8.15
N LEU A 184 1.35 -11.27 8.07
CA LEU A 184 1.33 -10.25 7.03
C LEU A 184 2.55 -9.31 7.11
N ASN A 185 2.91 -8.88 8.31
CA ASN A 185 4.09 -8.03 8.52
C ASN A 185 5.39 -8.72 8.11
N ALA A 186 5.49 -10.05 8.32
CA ALA A 186 6.62 -10.83 7.82
C ALA A 186 6.70 -10.83 6.29
N LEU A 187 5.57 -10.97 5.59
CA LEU A 187 5.52 -10.86 4.13
C LEU A 187 5.92 -9.47 3.63
N ILE A 188 5.47 -8.39 4.27
CA ILE A 188 5.85 -7.01 3.91
C ILE A 188 7.36 -6.79 4.09
N ARG A 189 7.94 -7.31 5.18
CA ARG A 189 9.40 -7.24 5.38
C ARG A 189 10.17 -8.04 4.34
N ASP A 190 9.67 -9.20 3.93
CA ASP A 190 10.28 -10.01 2.89
C ASP A 190 10.26 -9.29 1.53
N LEU A 191 9.18 -8.59 1.18
CA LEU A 191 9.12 -7.73 -0.01
C LEU A 191 10.22 -6.67 0.00
N ALA A 192 10.36 -5.95 1.10
CA ALA A 192 11.42 -4.92 1.25
C ALA A 192 12.82 -5.54 1.15
N ALA A 193 13.05 -6.70 1.78
CA ALA A 193 14.31 -7.42 1.71
C ALA A 193 14.67 -7.88 0.30
N ARG A 194 13.68 -8.14 -0.56
CA ARG A 194 13.85 -8.44 -1.99
C ARG A 194 14.08 -7.19 -2.85
N GLY A 195 14.06 -5.99 -2.25
CA GLY A 195 14.30 -4.74 -2.94
C GLY A 195 13.06 -4.09 -3.58
N GLN A 196 11.86 -4.63 -3.34
CA GLN A 196 10.63 -3.98 -3.77
C GLN A 196 10.35 -2.74 -2.93
N ALA A 197 9.91 -1.66 -3.57
CA ALA A 197 9.36 -0.52 -2.84
C ALA A 197 7.95 -0.86 -2.36
N VAL A 198 7.64 -0.55 -1.10
CA VAL A 198 6.32 -0.82 -0.53
C VAL A 198 5.70 0.47 -0.03
N VAL A 199 4.45 0.73 -0.39
CA VAL A 199 3.65 1.81 0.21
C VAL A 199 2.39 1.20 0.79
N PHE A 200 2.17 1.38 2.09
CA PHE A 200 0.95 0.90 2.70
C PHE A 200 0.24 1.99 3.53
N SER A 201 -1.08 1.89 3.62
CA SER A 201 -1.84 2.72 4.54
C SER A 201 -2.10 1.96 5.84
N SER A 202 -2.06 2.68 6.96
CA SER A 202 -2.43 2.15 8.27
C SER A 202 -2.85 3.27 9.22
N HIS A 203 -3.53 2.87 10.28
CA HIS A 203 -3.79 3.70 11.45
C HIS A 203 -3.10 3.16 12.72
N LEU A 204 -2.34 2.06 12.61
CA LEU A 204 -1.68 1.40 13.72
C LEU A 204 -0.24 1.90 13.89
N GLN A 205 0.06 2.57 14.99
CA GLN A 205 1.39 3.13 15.27
C GLN A 205 2.50 2.07 15.33
N ASP A 206 2.20 0.88 15.81
CA ASP A 206 3.17 -0.21 15.93
C ASP A 206 3.71 -0.66 14.56
N GLU A 207 2.90 -0.54 13.50
CA GLU A 207 3.33 -0.84 12.14
C GLU A 207 4.32 0.20 11.60
N ALA A 208 4.17 1.46 12.00
CA ALA A 208 5.09 2.53 11.61
C ALA A 208 6.53 2.22 12.04
N THR A 209 6.71 1.82 13.31
CA THR A 209 8.04 1.52 13.86
C THR A 209 8.58 0.17 13.42
N ALA A 210 7.67 -0.80 13.18
CA ALA A 210 8.05 -2.16 12.85
C ALA A 210 8.42 -2.37 11.38
N LEU A 211 7.82 -1.60 10.45
CA LEU A 211 7.89 -1.88 9.02
C LEU A 211 8.49 -0.75 8.19
N CYS A 212 8.36 0.52 8.62
CA CYS A 212 8.62 1.66 7.76
C CYS A 212 10.05 2.19 7.86
N ASP A 213 10.66 2.50 6.71
CA ASP A 213 11.83 3.38 6.63
C ASP A 213 11.41 4.84 6.75
N ARG A 214 10.23 5.18 6.22
CA ARG A 214 9.63 6.51 6.27
C ARG A 214 8.14 6.42 6.54
N ILE A 215 7.61 7.42 7.20
CA ILE A 215 6.18 7.60 7.38
C ILE A 215 5.74 8.97 6.84
N ALA A 216 4.55 9.02 6.27
CA ALA A 216 3.87 10.25 5.90
C ALA A 216 2.52 10.31 6.64
N VAL A 217 2.34 11.37 7.41
CA VAL A 217 1.15 11.62 8.22
C VAL A 217 0.22 12.53 7.44
N LEU A 218 -0.98 12.05 7.12
CA LEU A 218 -1.98 12.79 6.36
C LEU A 218 -3.14 13.23 7.26
N GLY A 219 -3.58 14.48 7.10
CA GLY A 219 -4.79 15.02 7.71
C GLY A 219 -5.54 15.88 6.72
N GLU A 220 -6.86 15.74 6.61
CA GLU A 220 -7.73 16.53 5.71
C GLU A 220 -7.23 16.66 4.26
N GLY A 221 -6.64 15.58 3.75
CA GLY A 221 -6.07 15.54 2.40
C GLY A 221 -4.71 16.24 2.26
N ARG A 222 -4.05 16.66 3.33
CA ARG A 222 -2.75 17.34 3.33
C ARG A 222 -1.68 16.51 4.03
N LEU A 223 -0.43 16.70 3.64
CA LEU A 223 0.73 16.17 4.33
C LEU A 223 1.01 17.03 5.58
N LEU A 224 0.88 16.43 6.75
CA LEU A 224 1.16 17.10 8.04
C LEU A 224 2.60 16.92 8.49
N ALA A 225 3.16 15.72 8.27
CA ALA A 225 4.54 15.40 8.61
C ALA A 225 5.06 14.27 7.72
N GLU A 226 6.37 14.24 7.46
CA GLU A 226 7.05 13.18 6.74
C GLU A 226 8.46 13.01 7.32
N GLY A 227 8.90 11.77 7.48
CA GLY A 227 10.25 11.46 7.97
C GLY A 227 10.42 10.03 8.43
N PRO A 228 11.61 9.67 8.95
CA PRO A 228 11.82 8.40 9.61
C PRO A 228 10.93 8.26 10.86
N PRO A 229 10.43 7.05 11.18
CA PRO A 229 9.59 6.84 12.37
C PRO A 229 10.24 7.31 13.67
N ALA A 230 11.55 7.10 13.82
CA ALA A 230 12.28 7.49 15.02
C ALA A 230 12.28 9.03 15.27
N GLU A 231 12.30 9.83 14.21
CA GLU A 231 12.27 11.30 14.32
C GLU A 231 10.87 11.81 14.67
N LEU A 232 9.83 11.23 14.05
CA LEU A 232 8.45 11.70 14.22
C LEU A 232 7.78 11.12 15.47
N LEU A 233 8.13 9.89 15.85
CA LEU A 233 7.53 9.18 16.99
C LEU A 233 8.42 9.22 18.24
N GLY A 234 9.71 9.59 18.11
CA GLY A 234 10.73 9.63 19.16
C GLY A 234 11.29 8.25 19.49
N ALA A 235 12.55 8.22 19.99
CA ALA A 235 13.32 7.00 20.22
C ALA A 235 12.82 6.10 21.38
N GLU A 236 11.89 6.56 22.23
CA GLU A 236 11.43 5.85 23.44
C GLU A 236 10.25 4.88 23.21
N THR A 237 10.00 4.42 22.01
CA THR A 237 8.77 3.67 21.66
C THR A 237 8.80 2.20 22.04
N VAL A 238 9.85 1.68 22.69
CA VAL A 238 9.97 0.23 22.98
C VAL A 238 9.29 -0.20 24.30
N ALA A 239 8.88 0.73 25.18
CA ALA A 239 8.52 0.38 26.55
C ALA A 239 7.14 0.81 27.08
N ALA A 240 6.28 1.49 26.32
CA ALA A 240 4.96 1.89 26.83
C ALA A 240 3.87 1.93 25.75
N PRO A 241 2.66 1.38 25.99
CA PRO A 241 1.52 1.52 25.09
C PRO A 241 1.03 2.98 25.12
N ARG A 242 1.40 3.77 24.09
CA ARG A 242 0.90 5.13 23.94
C ARG A 242 0.22 5.29 22.57
N PRO A 243 -1.12 5.19 22.48
CA PRO A 243 -1.87 5.54 21.27
C PRO A 243 -1.70 7.01 20.86
N ALA A 244 -1.03 7.82 21.67
CA ALA A 244 -1.18 9.25 21.69
C ALA A 244 -0.25 10.06 20.76
N ARG A 245 0.76 9.47 20.09
CA ARG A 245 1.72 10.31 19.35
C ARG A 245 1.33 10.59 17.89
N LEU A 246 0.88 9.59 17.15
CA LEU A 246 0.28 9.85 15.84
C LEU A 246 -0.99 10.69 15.98
N GLU A 247 -1.86 10.39 16.95
CA GLU A 247 -3.03 11.21 17.25
C GLU A 247 -2.65 12.64 17.65
N LYS A 248 -1.62 12.85 18.47
CA LYS A 248 -1.14 14.19 18.81
C LYS A 248 -0.55 14.93 17.61
N LEU A 249 0.10 14.26 16.67
CA LEU A 249 0.52 14.87 15.42
C LEU A 249 -0.65 15.29 14.55
N TYR A 250 -1.77 14.54 14.57
CA TYR A 250 -2.99 14.95 13.88
C TYR A 250 -3.63 16.14 14.56
N LEU A 251 -3.87 16.05 15.87
CA LEU A 251 -4.58 17.07 16.63
C LEU A 251 -3.75 18.35 16.79
N GLY A 252 -2.44 18.23 17.07
CA GLY A 252 -1.57 19.39 17.26
C GLY A 252 -1.38 20.22 16.01
N LYS A 253 -1.25 19.59 14.83
CA LYS A 253 -1.07 20.31 13.57
C LYS A 253 -2.39 20.76 12.90
N MET A 254 -3.53 20.19 13.29
CA MET A 254 -4.83 20.71 12.87
C MET A 254 -5.17 22.03 13.57
N CYS A 255 -4.75 22.22 14.83
CA CYS A 255 -4.95 23.47 15.56
C CYS A 255 -4.00 24.61 15.12
N GLU A 256 -2.92 24.33 14.39
CA GLU A 256 -2.00 25.36 13.85
C GLU A 256 -2.46 25.96 12.52
N HIS A 257 -3.58 25.47 11.95
CA HIS A 257 -4.11 25.86 10.63
C HIS A 257 -5.53 26.45 10.67
N GLU A 258 -6.11 26.68 11.86
CA GLU A 258 -7.26 27.54 12.10
C GLU A 258 -6.81 28.97 12.46
#